data_a5313c86ea2dddf6b899804ca5dc48de
#
_entry.id   a5313c86ea2dddf6b899804ca5dc48de
#
_cell.length_a   1.000
_cell.length_b   1.000
_cell.length_c   1.000
_cell.angle_alpha   90.00
_cell.angle_beta   90.00
_cell.angle_gamma   90.00
#
_symmetry.space_group_name_H-M   'P 1'
#
loop_
_entity.id
_entity.type
_entity.pdbx_description
1 polymer ?
#
loop_
_entity_poly.entity_id
_entity_poly.type
_entity_poly.pdbx_seq_one_letter_code
_entity_poly.pdbx_strand_id
1 'polypeptide(L)'
;DFPADRLPEVYWIEQPEQAVGGYLFAGDKGVVSMEAEHYFASSAAPETAWTVIPHMGRTLSGVALMPYTQSAEGASLSYKMKIPQKVDTVNVYVVVKSTLPFLRREGHRYTVGFEGGEEQTVCFNAELNEHPDNVYRVLYPTVARRVVKTRVKLSLPDRADGTYTLITTSSDVKDI
;
A
#
# COMPACT_ATOMS: atom_id res chain seq x y z
N ASP A 1 -15.46 -13.51 -33.31
CA ASP A 1 -14.34 -14.46 -33.44
C ASP A 1 -13.08 -13.75 -32.96
N PHE A 2 -12.50 -14.25 -31.89
CA PHE A 2 -11.17 -13.83 -31.46
C PHE A 2 -10.16 -14.50 -32.41
N PRO A 3 -9.22 -13.74 -33.01
CA PRO A 3 -8.19 -14.33 -33.82
C PRO A 3 -7.36 -15.30 -32.98
N ALA A 4 -7.39 -16.57 -33.36
CA ALA A 4 -6.70 -17.67 -32.65
C ALA A 4 -5.17 -17.61 -32.72
N ASP A 5 -4.63 -16.65 -33.45
CA ASP A 5 -3.22 -16.48 -33.78
C ASP A 5 -2.49 -15.41 -32.93
N ARG A 6 -3.20 -14.73 -32.05
CA ARG A 6 -2.57 -13.86 -31.05
C ARG A 6 -2.45 -14.57 -29.72
N LEU A 7 -1.27 -15.10 -29.48
CA LEU A 7 -0.89 -15.49 -28.11
C LEU A 7 -0.90 -14.26 -27.20
N PRO A 8 -1.41 -14.38 -25.96
CA PRO A 8 -1.34 -13.28 -25.00
C PRO A 8 0.13 -12.88 -24.80
N GLU A 9 0.39 -11.57 -24.87
CA GLU A 9 1.72 -11.06 -24.52
C GLU A 9 1.97 -11.38 -23.04
N VAL A 10 3.00 -12.17 -22.80
CA VAL A 10 3.46 -12.50 -21.45
C VAL A 10 4.52 -11.47 -21.05
N TYR A 11 4.18 -10.57 -20.15
CA TYR A 11 5.16 -9.67 -19.55
C TYR A 11 5.83 -10.39 -18.39
N TRP A 12 7.15 -10.57 -18.50
CA TRP A 12 7.94 -11.04 -17.38
C TRP A 12 8.13 -9.89 -16.40
N ILE A 13 7.63 -10.04 -15.19
CA ILE A 13 7.94 -9.11 -14.12
C ILE A 13 9.30 -9.50 -13.57
N GLU A 14 10.30 -8.62 -13.74
CA GLU A 14 11.58 -8.80 -13.09
C GLU A 14 11.37 -8.86 -11.58
N GLN A 15 11.83 -9.94 -10.97
CA GLN A 15 11.79 -10.05 -9.52
C GLN A 15 12.74 -9.01 -8.92
N PRO A 16 12.30 -8.26 -7.89
CA PRO A 16 13.19 -7.31 -7.24
C PRO A 16 14.39 -8.03 -6.62
N GLU A 17 15.54 -7.37 -6.66
CA GLU A 17 16.76 -7.89 -6.06
C GLU A 17 16.55 -8.10 -4.56
N GLN A 18 16.70 -9.34 -4.09
CA GLN A 18 16.52 -9.68 -2.69
C GLN A 18 17.73 -9.19 -1.89
N ALA A 19 17.55 -8.16 -1.07
CA ALA A 19 18.57 -7.68 -0.16
C ALA A 19 18.65 -8.56 1.09
N VAL A 20 19.77 -8.48 1.81
CA VAL A 20 19.91 -9.09 3.12
C VAL A 20 18.86 -8.47 4.07
N GLY A 21 17.91 -9.29 4.52
CA GLY A 21 16.81 -8.85 5.38
C GLY A 21 15.56 -8.37 4.63
N GLY A 22 15.41 -8.60 3.32
CA GLY A 22 14.20 -8.28 2.55
C GLY A 22 14.46 -7.78 1.14
N TYR A 23 13.44 -7.19 0.52
CA TYR A 23 13.49 -6.72 -0.86
C TYR A 23 13.98 -5.28 -0.96
N LEU A 24 14.80 -5.00 -1.98
CA LEU A 24 15.21 -3.66 -2.40
C LEU A 24 14.67 -3.39 -3.80
N PHE A 25 13.83 -2.37 -3.94
CA PHE A 25 13.25 -1.98 -5.22
C PHE A 25 14.09 -0.89 -5.87
N ALA A 26 14.39 -1.03 -7.15
CA ALA A 26 15.05 0.01 -7.93
C ALA A 26 14.03 0.80 -8.76
N GLY A 27 14.19 2.13 -8.80
CA GLY A 27 13.37 2.98 -9.64
C GLY A 27 13.83 2.93 -11.10
N ASP A 28 12.89 2.72 -12.02
CA ASP A 28 13.10 2.88 -13.45
C ASP A 28 12.19 3.97 -13.99
N LYS A 29 12.71 4.80 -14.90
CA LYS A 29 11.95 5.89 -15.56
C LYS A 29 11.13 6.77 -14.61
N GLY A 30 11.63 6.97 -13.39
CA GLY A 30 10.97 7.79 -12.38
C GLY A 30 9.82 7.11 -11.64
N VAL A 31 9.69 5.80 -11.75
CA VAL A 31 8.67 5.01 -11.05
C VAL A 31 9.33 3.88 -10.26
N VAL A 32 8.91 3.69 -9.01
CA VAL A 32 9.18 2.50 -8.20
C VAL A 32 7.86 1.79 -7.97
N SER A 33 7.74 0.55 -8.42
CA SER A 33 6.56 -0.28 -8.19
C SER A 33 6.89 -1.39 -7.22
N MET A 34 6.06 -1.57 -6.20
CA MET A 34 6.28 -2.53 -5.12
C MET A 34 5.01 -3.33 -4.87
N GLU A 35 5.15 -4.64 -4.77
CA GLU A 35 4.08 -5.51 -4.32
C GLU A 35 4.01 -5.52 -2.78
N ALA A 36 2.80 -5.53 -2.24
CA ALA A 36 2.60 -5.43 -0.80
C ALA A 36 3.28 -6.56 -0.01
N GLU A 37 3.39 -7.74 -0.59
CA GLU A 37 4.00 -8.93 0.03
C GLU A 37 5.53 -8.90 0.07
N HIS A 38 6.15 -7.97 -0.67
CA HIS A 38 7.60 -7.82 -0.75
C HIS A 38 8.12 -6.73 0.19
N TYR A 39 7.60 -6.68 1.41
CA TYR A 39 8.10 -5.75 2.42
C TYR A 39 9.51 -6.14 2.89
N PHE A 40 10.30 -5.13 3.25
CA PHE A 40 11.65 -5.32 3.78
C PHE A 40 11.62 -5.76 5.25
N ALA A 41 10.74 -5.12 6.03
CA ALA A 41 10.54 -5.43 7.43
C ALA A 41 9.07 -5.20 7.83
N SER A 42 8.65 -5.84 8.88
CA SER A 42 7.29 -5.68 9.43
C SER A 42 7.31 -5.66 10.94
N SER A 43 6.39 -4.92 11.54
CA SER A 43 6.05 -4.98 12.95
C SER A 43 4.56 -5.27 13.08
N ALA A 44 4.18 -6.21 13.91
CA ALA A 44 2.78 -6.53 14.17
C ALA A 44 2.34 -5.95 15.51
N ALA A 45 1.06 -5.62 15.65
CA ALA A 45 0.46 -5.29 16.92
C ALA A 45 0.35 -6.55 17.81
N PRO A 46 0.19 -6.41 19.14
CA PRO A 46 0.03 -7.57 20.03
C PRO A 46 -1.07 -8.52 19.57
N GLU A 47 -0.82 -9.82 19.68
CA GLU A 47 -1.74 -10.89 19.26
C GLU A 47 -2.14 -10.89 17.79
N THR A 48 -1.37 -10.22 16.93
CA THR A 48 -1.60 -10.16 15.49
C THR A 48 -0.37 -10.60 14.70
N ALA A 49 -0.59 -10.93 13.42
CA ALA A 49 0.48 -11.25 12.48
C ALA A 49 0.14 -10.74 11.08
N TRP A 50 1.14 -10.24 10.36
CA TRP A 50 1.02 -9.94 8.94
C TRP A 50 0.90 -11.23 8.13
N THR A 51 -0.17 -11.34 7.39
CA THR A 51 -0.50 -12.54 6.61
C THR A 51 -0.60 -12.19 5.14
N VAL A 52 0.13 -12.93 4.32
CA VAL A 52 0.03 -12.85 2.86
C VAL A 52 -1.21 -13.64 2.41
N ILE A 53 -2.10 -12.99 1.69
CA ILE A 53 -3.32 -13.60 1.15
C ILE A 53 -3.13 -13.79 -0.36
N PRO A 54 -2.92 -15.03 -0.82
CA PRO A 54 -2.64 -15.32 -2.22
C PRO A 54 -3.76 -14.82 -3.14
N HIS A 55 -3.37 -14.30 -4.29
CA HIS A 55 -4.27 -13.86 -5.37
C HIS A 55 -5.27 -12.75 -4.98
N MET A 56 -5.06 -12.06 -3.86
CA MET A 56 -5.92 -10.98 -3.39
C MET A 56 -5.44 -9.59 -3.81
N GLY A 57 -4.20 -9.48 -4.25
CA GLY A 57 -3.64 -8.25 -4.79
C GLY A 57 -4.23 -7.91 -6.16
N ARG A 58 -3.86 -6.76 -6.68
CA ARG A 58 -4.22 -6.36 -8.04
C ARG A 58 -3.39 -7.15 -9.08
N THR A 59 -2.17 -7.45 -8.75
CA THR A 59 -1.18 -8.16 -9.57
C THR A 59 -0.76 -9.47 -8.94
N LEU A 60 -0.39 -9.47 -7.66
CA LEU A 60 0.02 -10.65 -6.91
C LEU A 60 -0.86 -10.87 -5.68
N SER A 61 -0.26 -10.94 -4.49
CA SER A 61 -0.96 -11.18 -3.24
C SER A 61 -1.35 -9.88 -2.53
N GLY A 62 -2.31 -9.96 -1.63
CA GLY A 62 -2.55 -8.93 -0.64
C GLY A 62 -1.84 -9.24 0.67
N VAL A 63 -1.65 -8.22 1.52
CA VAL A 63 -1.13 -8.40 2.88
C VAL A 63 -2.13 -7.80 3.84
N ALA A 64 -2.48 -8.55 4.88
CA ALA A 64 -3.41 -8.11 5.91
C ALA A 64 -2.88 -8.48 7.30
N LEU A 65 -3.20 -7.65 8.28
CA LEU A 65 -2.97 -7.96 9.68
C LEU A 65 -4.11 -8.86 10.20
N MET A 66 -3.77 -9.99 10.78
CA MET A 66 -4.74 -10.97 11.24
C MET A 66 -4.49 -11.35 12.71
N PRO A 67 -5.52 -11.65 13.50
CA PRO A 67 -6.94 -11.56 13.13
C PRO A 67 -7.44 -10.12 13.09
N TYR A 68 -8.35 -9.82 12.15
CA TYR A 68 -8.90 -8.47 11.96
C TYR A 68 -9.78 -7.98 13.14
N THR A 69 -10.04 -8.84 14.10
CA THR A 69 -10.80 -8.52 15.34
C THR A 69 -9.95 -7.85 16.40
N GLN A 70 -8.63 -7.82 16.24
CA GLN A 70 -7.71 -7.15 17.14
C GLN A 70 -7.37 -5.74 16.65
N SER A 71 -6.84 -4.92 17.57
CA SER A 71 -6.33 -3.60 17.20
C SER A 71 -5.13 -3.74 16.26
N ALA A 72 -5.10 -2.91 15.25
CA ALA A 72 -3.98 -2.83 14.31
C ALA A 72 -3.03 -1.66 14.62
N GLU A 73 -3.26 -0.95 15.73
CA GLU A 73 -2.49 0.24 16.09
C GLU A 73 -0.99 -0.04 16.18
N GLY A 74 -0.20 0.76 15.48
CA GLY A 74 1.25 0.66 15.47
C GLY A 74 1.83 -0.48 14.62
N ALA A 75 0.98 -1.35 14.05
CA ALA A 75 1.45 -2.36 13.11
C ALA A 75 1.96 -1.70 11.83
N SER A 76 3.13 -2.09 11.36
CA SER A 76 3.78 -1.41 10.24
C SER A 76 4.41 -2.37 9.24
N LEU A 77 4.51 -1.89 8.00
CA LEU A 77 5.29 -2.51 6.92
C LEU A 77 6.29 -1.48 6.40
N SER A 78 7.50 -1.94 6.16
CA SER A 78 8.59 -1.10 5.65
C SER A 78 9.07 -1.63 4.31
N TYR A 79 9.29 -0.72 3.36
CA TYR A 79 9.73 -1.03 2.00
C TYR A 79 11.00 -0.25 1.69
N LYS A 80 12.06 -0.94 1.29
CA LYS A 80 13.30 -0.29 0.84
C LYS A 80 13.29 -0.06 -0.66
N MET A 81 13.72 1.13 -1.04
CA MET A 81 13.81 1.49 -2.45
C MET A 81 15.04 2.35 -2.74
N LYS A 82 15.54 2.25 -3.96
CA LYS A 82 16.59 3.10 -4.49
C LYS A 82 16.01 4.04 -5.54
N ILE A 83 16.14 5.33 -5.31
CA ILE A 83 15.72 6.37 -6.24
C ILE A 83 16.99 7.01 -6.82
N PRO A 84 17.36 6.69 -8.07
CA PRO A 84 18.63 7.15 -8.64
C PRO A 84 18.62 8.64 -9.00
N GLN A 85 17.43 9.22 -9.18
CA GLN A 85 17.32 10.64 -9.51
C GLN A 85 17.26 11.49 -8.24
N LYS A 86 17.95 12.61 -8.24
CA LYS A 86 17.84 13.59 -7.16
C LYS A 86 16.52 14.36 -7.34
N VAL A 87 15.55 14.05 -6.50
CA VAL A 87 14.25 14.70 -6.46
C VAL A 87 13.90 15.05 -5.01
N ASP A 88 13.24 16.18 -4.80
CA ASP A 88 12.90 16.65 -3.45
C ASP A 88 11.59 16.02 -2.94
N THR A 89 10.71 15.66 -3.85
CA THR A 89 9.38 15.13 -3.50
C THR A 89 8.97 14.01 -4.44
N VAL A 90 8.20 13.08 -3.91
CA VAL A 90 7.60 11.97 -4.69
C VAL A 90 6.10 11.87 -4.43
N ASN A 91 5.36 11.33 -5.40
CA ASN A 91 3.98 10.93 -5.19
C ASN A 91 3.95 9.45 -4.84
N VAL A 92 3.48 9.14 -3.64
CA VAL A 92 3.27 7.76 -3.18
C VAL A 92 1.82 7.39 -3.43
N TYR A 93 1.61 6.29 -4.13
CA TYR A 93 0.30 5.70 -4.35
C TYR A 93 0.20 4.40 -3.56
N VAL A 94 -0.77 4.33 -2.66
CA VAL A 94 -1.05 3.11 -1.90
C VAL A 94 -2.36 2.53 -2.43
N VAL A 95 -2.32 1.25 -2.76
CA VAL A 95 -3.50 0.49 -3.23
C VAL A 95 -3.89 -0.47 -2.14
N VAL A 96 -5.07 -0.26 -1.56
CA VAL A 96 -5.63 -1.12 -0.52
C VAL A 96 -6.90 -1.80 -1.01
N LYS A 97 -7.22 -2.95 -0.44
CA LYS A 97 -8.50 -3.62 -0.72
C LYS A 97 -9.65 -2.74 -0.26
N SER A 98 -10.68 -2.63 -1.09
CA SER A 98 -11.90 -1.91 -0.69
C SER A 98 -12.54 -2.62 0.50
N THR A 99 -12.79 -1.87 1.57
CA THR A 99 -13.50 -2.32 2.75
C THR A 99 -14.36 -1.18 3.29
N LEU A 100 -15.50 -1.51 3.86
CA LEU A 100 -16.33 -0.54 4.54
C LEU A 100 -15.69 -0.14 5.88
N PRO A 101 -16.00 1.05 6.42
CA PRO A 101 -15.50 1.49 7.71
C PRO A 101 -16.19 0.75 8.85
N PHE A 102 -15.73 -0.46 9.18
CA PHE A 102 -16.38 -1.33 10.17
C PHE A 102 -15.87 -1.12 11.59
N LEU A 103 -14.66 -0.56 11.79
CA LEU A 103 -14.13 -0.24 13.12
C LEU A 103 -14.48 1.18 13.55
N ARG A 104 -14.50 2.11 12.61
CA ARG A 104 -14.78 3.53 12.84
C ARG A 104 -15.67 4.09 11.75
N ARG A 105 -16.69 4.87 12.15
CA ARG A 105 -17.58 5.54 11.18
C ARG A 105 -16.85 6.60 10.34
N GLU A 106 -15.81 7.22 10.91
CA GLU A 106 -14.97 8.21 10.21
C GLU A 106 -14.03 7.58 9.18
N GLY A 107 -13.97 6.26 9.10
CA GLY A 107 -13.12 5.52 8.18
C GLY A 107 -11.81 5.05 8.79
N HIS A 108 -11.22 4.06 8.13
CA HIS A 108 -9.93 3.48 8.52
C HIS A 108 -8.78 4.37 8.06
N ARG A 109 -7.72 4.40 8.85
CA ARG A 109 -6.57 5.29 8.64
C ARG A 109 -5.27 4.51 8.69
N TYR A 110 -4.30 5.03 7.96
CA TYR A 110 -2.91 4.64 8.10
C TYR A 110 -2.02 5.89 7.96
N THR A 111 -0.82 5.84 8.47
CA THR A 111 0.21 6.82 8.19
C THR A 111 1.16 6.29 7.14
N VAL A 112 1.76 7.19 6.37
CA VAL A 112 2.79 6.87 5.40
C VAL A 112 3.84 7.97 5.39
N GLY A 113 5.11 7.57 5.42
CA GLY A 113 6.24 8.49 5.43
C GLY A 113 7.54 7.78 5.12
N PHE A 114 8.58 8.55 4.87
CA PHE A 114 9.94 8.03 4.76
C PHE A 114 10.63 8.06 6.12
N GLU A 115 11.44 7.05 6.41
CA GLU A 115 12.26 6.99 7.61
C GLU A 115 13.11 8.27 7.76
N GLY A 116 12.92 8.99 8.87
CA GLY A 116 13.54 10.29 9.14
C GLY A 116 12.89 11.49 8.46
N GLY A 117 11.76 11.31 7.80
CA GLY A 117 10.93 12.36 7.19
C GLY A 117 9.62 12.59 7.92
N GLU A 118 8.77 13.41 7.32
CA GLU A 118 7.40 13.65 7.80
C GLU A 118 6.47 12.51 7.40
N GLU A 119 5.57 12.14 8.32
CA GLU A 119 4.49 11.19 8.07
C GLU A 119 3.18 11.91 7.76
N GLN A 120 2.39 11.34 6.86
CA GLN A 120 1.03 11.82 6.56
C GLN A 120 0.00 10.75 6.89
N THR A 121 -1.07 11.16 7.57
CA THR A 121 -2.21 10.28 7.86
C THR A 121 -3.20 10.31 6.71
N VAL A 122 -3.60 9.14 6.27
CA VAL A 122 -4.53 8.93 5.16
C VAL A 122 -5.76 8.18 5.67
N CYS A 123 -6.94 8.75 5.49
CA CYS A 123 -8.21 8.05 5.62
C CYS A 123 -8.62 7.54 4.22
N PHE A 124 -8.82 6.23 4.06
CA PHE A 124 -8.99 5.66 2.73
C PHE A 124 -10.42 5.22 2.40
N ASN A 125 -11.32 5.14 3.38
CA ASN A 125 -12.67 4.63 3.15
C ASN A 125 -13.81 5.40 3.84
N ALA A 126 -13.57 6.62 4.34
CA ALA A 126 -14.60 7.44 4.97
C ALA A 126 -15.80 7.72 4.06
N GLU A 127 -15.54 7.88 2.76
CA GLU A 127 -16.57 8.14 1.75
C GLU A 127 -17.19 6.86 1.16
N LEU A 128 -16.78 5.67 1.60
CA LEU A 128 -17.37 4.39 1.17
C LEU A 128 -18.66 4.10 1.95
N ASN A 129 -19.68 4.88 1.70
CA ASN A 129 -20.98 4.78 2.33
C ASN A 129 -22.11 5.06 1.33
N GLU A 130 -23.36 4.82 1.75
CA GLU A 130 -24.57 4.99 0.92
C GLU A 130 -25.11 6.41 0.90
N HIS A 131 -24.35 7.42 1.39
CA HIS A 131 -24.78 8.81 1.27
C HIS A 131 -24.97 9.18 -0.21
N PRO A 132 -26.02 9.91 -0.60
CA PRO A 132 -26.34 10.22 -2.00
C PRO A 132 -25.16 10.81 -2.79
N ASP A 133 -24.35 11.64 -2.17
CA ASP A 133 -23.16 12.26 -2.81
C ASP A 133 -22.03 11.25 -3.07
N ASN A 134 -22.01 10.14 -2.34
CA ASN A 134 -20.92 9.16 -2.37
C ASN A 134 -21.26 7.90 -3.17
N VAL A 135 -22.52 7.50 -3.22
CA VAL A 135 -22.97 6.23 -3.83
C VAL A 135 -22.42 6.06 -5.25
N TYR A 136 -22.67 7.02 -6.12
CA TYR A 136 -22.28 6.93 -7.54
C TYR A 136 -20.86 7.41 -7.79
N ARG A 137 -20.37 8.35 -6.99
CA ARG A 137 -19.06 8.96 -7.17
C ARG A 137 -17.91 8.11 -6.60
N VAL A 138 -18.15 7.46 -5.46
CA VAL A 138 -17.09 6.77 -4.69
C VAL A 138 -17.42 5.30 -4.49
N LEU A 139 -18.59 4.97 -3.91
CA LEU A 139 -18.91 3.61 -3.49
C LEU A 139 -18.96 2.64 -4.68
N TYR A 140 -19.83 2.86 -5.65
CA TYR A 140 -19.98 1.95 -6.79
C TYR A 140 -18.70 1.82 -7.64
N PRO A 141 -18.00 2.91 -7.99
CA PRO A 141 -16.71 2.79 -8.68
C PRO A 141 -15.65 2.02 -7.89
N THR A 142 -15.63 2.15 -6.57
CA THR A 142 -14.69 1.42 -5.71
C THR A 142 -15.03 -0.06 -5.62
N VAL A 143 -16.31 -0.39 -5.48
CA VAL A 143 -16.79 -1.79 -5.52
C VAL A 143 -16.44 -2.45 -6.85
N ALA A 144 -16.68 -1.77 -7.96
CA ALA A 144 -16.34 -2.28 -9.29
C ALA A 144 -14.85 -2.51 -9.49
N ARG A 145 -14.01 -1.62 -8.98
CA ARG A 145 -12.53 -1.72 -9.04
C ARG A 145 -11.95 -2.69 -8.01
N ARG A 146 -12.70 -2.98 -6.94
CA ARG A 146 -12.30 -3.81 -5.79
C ARG A 146 -11.10 -3.29 -5.01
N VAL A 147 -10.67 -2.06 -5.25
CA VAL A 147 -9.54 -1.40 -4.58
C VAL A 147 -9.80 0.07 -4.37
N VAL A 148 -9.20 0.62 -3.33
CA VAL A 148 -9.05 2.06 -3.11
C VAL A 148 -7.62 2.43 -3.42
N LYS A 149 -7.42 3.46 -4.22
CA LYS A 149 -6.10 4.02 -4.52
C LYS A 149 -6.02 5.41 -3.90
N THR A 150 -5.13 5.57 -2.96
CA THR A 150 -4.82 6.86 -2.34
C THR A 150 -3.53 7.43 -2.93
N ARG A 151 -3.36 8.75 -2.82
CA ARG A 151 -2.16 9.45 -3.27
C ARG A 151 -1.74 10.45 -2.21
N VAL A 152 -0.47 10.40 -1.84
CA VAL A 152 0.19 11.37 -0.96
C VAL A 152 1.43 11.92 -1.65
N LYS A 153 1.72 13.20 -1.41
CA LYS A 153 2.98 13.81 -1.85
C LYS A 153 3.88 13.89 -0.61
N LEU A 154 5.02 13.21 -0.67
CA LEU A 154 5.99 13.16 0.43
C LEU A 154 7.30 13.84 0.01
N SER A 155 7.91 14.55 0.96
CA SER A 155 9.28 15.02 0.82
C SER A 155 10.26 13.88 1.07
N LEU A 156 11.32 13.79 0.28
CA LEU A 156 12.39 12.85 0.51
C LEU A 156 13.40 13.42 1.51
N PRO A 157 13.79 12.68 2.55
CA PRO A 157 14.89 13.06 3.40
C PRO A 157 16.20 13.06 2.60
N ASP A 158 17.17 13.86 3.01
CA ASP A 158 18.48 13.88 2.33
C ASP A 158 19.23 12.57 2.60
N ARG A 159 19.51 11.80 1.57
CA ARG A 159 20.21 10.51 1.61
C ARG A 159 21.25 10.46 0.50
N ALA A 160 22.53 10.41 0.91
CA ALA A 160 23.65 10.44 -0.02
C ALA A 160 23.71 9.20 -0.94
N ASP A 161 23.23 8.05 -0.49
CA ASP A 161 23.21 6.78 -1.24
C ASP A 161 21.95 6.58 -2.10
N GLY A 162 20.99 7.51 -2.02
CA GLY A 162 19.72 7.42 -2.73
C GLY A 162 18.82 6.25 -2.29
N THR A 163 19.10 5.65 -1.13
CA THR A 163 18.31 4.55 -0.56
C THR A 163 17.34 5.08 0.48
N TYR A 164 16.07 4.76 0.32
CA TYR A 164 14.99 5.24 1.17
C TYR A 164 14.19 4.07 1.74
N THR A 165 13.70 4.22 2.97
CA THR A 165 12.75 3.29 3.58
C THR A 165 11.40 4.00 3.68
N LEU A 166 10.40 3.51 2.95
CA LEU A 166 9.00 3.93 3.09
C LEU A 166 8.37 3.07 4.19
N ILE A 167 7.71 3.72 5.14
CA ILE A 167 7.02 3.06 6.25
C ILE A 167 5.54 3.37 6.14
N THR A 168 4.71 2.35 6.24
CA THR A 168 3.26 2.47 6.39
C THR A 168 2.87 1.90 7.73
N THR A 169 2.15 2.67 8.54
CA THR A 169 1.75 2.25 9.90
C THR A 169 0.23 2.34 10.02
N SER A 170 -0.40 1.31 10.53
CA SER A 170 -1.82 1.34 10.86
C SER A 170 -2.06 2.27 12.04
N SER A 171 -3.04 3.15 11.90
CA SER A 171 -3.49 4.05 12.97
C SER A 171 -4.92 3.72 13.41
N ASP A 172 -5.40 2.53 13.07
CA ASP A 172 -6.72 2.09 13.48
C ASP A 172 -6.67 1.52 14.91
N VAL A 173 -7.24 2.26 15.83
CA VAL A 173 -7.56 1.81 17.19
C VAL A 173 -8.96 1.22 17.16
N LYS A 174 -9.16 0.06 17.76
CA LYS A 174 -10.49 -0.49 17.98
C LYS A 174 -11.18 0.38 19.04
N ASP A 175 -12.20 1.11 18.66
CA ASP A 175 -13.09 1.76 19.64
C ASP A 175 -13.82 0.66 20.42
N ILE A 176 -13.58 0.62 21.72
CA ILE A 176 -14.22 -0.31 22.66
C ILE A 176 -15.66 0.14 22.93
#